data_223967d8b7b75326b4041ce6b1a2ae13
#
_entry.id   223967d8b7b75326b4041ce6b1a2ae13
#
_cell.length_a   1.000
_cell.length_b   1.000
_cell.length_c   1.000
_cell.angle_alpha   90.00
_cell.angle_beta   90.00
_cell.angle_gamma   90.00
#
_symmetry.space_group_name_H-M   'P 1'
#
loop_
_entity.id
_entity.type
_entity.pdbx_description
1 polymer ?
#
loop_
_entity_poly.entity_id
_entity_poly.type
_entity_poly.pdbx_seq_one_letter_code
_entity_poly.pdbx_strand_id
1 'polypeptide(L)'
;MLYSQGIKLESLGIPTIDGTEVEKDARKIWQIFAEHYYLFNGTPSGVWLDYEFNIIFGIKEKLNGENALRIYDELEEKLKSAEYLPRALFKKFNIEVLTTTDAPADTLEHHKKIRESGWNGRILPCFRPDGVTDLMTKNWRQNIIALGESAGIEIDSYDAYITALEKRRKYFIEMGATSTDHGVYSSYTHELKIKEAEKIFQKALKGKATEEDARLFTAHMLMEMARMSSQDGLTMQIHAGCYRNHNPFIYNRFGPDKGADIPVQTEYTHNLKELLNKYGNSTDFTIVVFTLDESTYSRELAPLAGHYPAMKLGPAWWFHDSINGMIRFRQRMTETAGFYNTVGFIDDTRAFASIPARHDVARRVDSNFLAGMVARHMISMEEALIIARDLTYNLAKKAYKL
;
A
#
# COMPACT_ATOMS: atom_id res chain seq x y z
N MET A 1 -2.79 6.61 18.40
CA MET A 1 -3.46 7.70 19.14
C MET A 1 -3.89 7.27 20.53
N LEU A 2 -4.72 6.24 20.72
CA LEU A 2 -5.14 5.79 22.05
C LEU A 2 -3.95 5.52 22.98
N TYR A 3 -2.96 4.77 22.53
CA TYR A 3 -1.75 4.48 23.30
C TYR A 3 -0.99 5.75 23.73
N SER A 4 -0.87 6.75 22.85
CA SER A 4 -0.19 8.02 23.19
C SER A 4 -0.93 8.85 24.25
N GLN A 5 -2.19 8.52 24.53
CA GLN A 5 -3.03 9.13 25.58
C GLN A 5 -3.12 8.24 26.83
N GLY A 6 -2.27 7.21 26.93
CA GLY A 6 -2.17 6.35 28.12
C GLY A 6 -3.09 5.13 28.15
N ILE A 7 -3.89 4.90 27.08
CA ILE A 7 -4.72 3.70 27.00
C ILE A 7 -3.81 2.50 26.66
N LYS A 8 -3.85 1.49 27.53
CA LYS A 8 -3.02 0.29 27.36
C LYS A 8 -3.52 -0.54 26.18
N LEU A 9 -2.58 -1.07 25.39
CA LEU A 9 -2.91 -1.92 24.23
C LEU A 9 -3.58 -3.24 24.67
N GLU A 10 -3.23 -3.75 25.86
CA GLU A 10 -3.87 -4.94 26.44
C GLU A 10 -5.36 -4.72 26.70
N SER A 11 -5.76 -3.53 27.17
CA SER A 11 -7.17 -3.20 27.41
C SER A 11 -7.96 -3.00 26.10
N LEU A 12 -7.25 -2.84 24.98
CA LEU A 12 -7.83 -2.80 23.63
C LEU A 12 -7.81 -4.18 22.94
N GLY A 13 -7.50 -5.25 23.67
CA GLY A 13 -7.48 -6.60 23.14
C GLY A 13 -6.35 -6.89 22.17
N ILE A 14 -5.30 -6.06 22.10
CA ILE A 14 -4.17 -6.28 21.20
C ILE A 14 -3.33 -7.46 21.74
N PRO A 15 -3.21 -8.56 20.97
CA PRO A 15 -2.49 -9.75 21.43
C PRO A 15 -1.03 -9.47 21.76
N THR A 16 -0.54 -10.04 22.85
CA THR A 16 0.88 -10.01 23.23
C THR A 16 1.61 -11.24 22.71
N ILE A 17 2.93 -11.13 22.50
CA ILE A 17 3.79 -12.28 22.16
C ILE A 17 4.49 -12.88 23.38
N ASP A 18 4.40 -12.20 24.53
CA ASP A 18 4.99 -12.64 25.81
C ASP A 18 3.99 -13.43 26.68
N GLY A 19 2.77 -13.65 26.22
CA GLY A 19 1.72 -14.38 26.93
C GLY A 19 0.97 -13.56 27.99
N THR A 20 1.22 -12.26 28.10
CA THR A 20 0.44 -11.39 28.99
C THR A 20 -1.03 -11.39 28.57
N GLU A 21 -1.93 -11.53 29.53
CA GLU A 21 -3.37 -11.53 29.28
C GLU A 21 -3.84 -10.17 28.76
N VAL A 22 -4.80 -10.20 27.83
CA VAL A 22 -5.45 -9.04 27.22
C VAL A 22 -6.94 -9.12 27.43
N GLU A 23 -7.63 -7.99 27.32
CA GLU A 23 -9.10 -7.95 27.33
C GLU A 23 -9.63 -8.74 26.10
N LYS A 24 -10.60 -9.60 26.34
CA LYS A 24 -11.25 -10.44 25.31
C LYS A 24 -12.71 -10.08 25.07
N ASP A 25 -13.30 -9.29 25.98
CA ASP A 25 -14.67 -8.84 25.83
C ASP A 25 -14.74 -7.70 24.81
N ALA A 26 -15.24 -8.00 23.62
CA ALA A 26 -15.35 -7.04 22.52
C ALA A 26 -16.19 -5.82 22.88
N ARG A 27 -17.20 -5.96 23.76
CA ARG A 27 -18.05 -4.85 24.21
C ARG A 27 -17.27 -3.89 25.11
N LYS A 28 -16.41 -4.41 26.00
CA LYS A 28 -15.53 -3.57 26.83
C LYS A 28 -14.48 -2.85 25.98
N ILE A 29 -13.86 -3.55 25.02
CA ILE A 29 -12.92 -2.94 24.08
C ILE A 29 -13.58 -1.81 23.31
N TRP A 30 -14.79 -2.06 22.80
CA TRP A 30 -15.59 -1.05 22.10
C TRP A 30 -15.96 0.13 22.98
N GLN A 31 -16.36 -0.11 24.23
CA GLN A 31 -16.67 0.94 25.20
C GLN A 31 -15.48 1.86 25.42
N ILE A 32 -14.27 1.29 25.65
CA ILE A 32 -13.04 2.06 25.81
C ILE A 32 -12.76 2.91 24.54
N PHE A 33 -12.93 2.33 23.36
CA PHE A 33 -12.75 3.06 22.10
C PHE A 33 -13.74 4.23 21.98
N ALA A 34 -15.01 4.00 22.29
CA ALA A 34 -16.07 5.00 22.19
C ALA A 34 -15.88 6.18 23.17
N GLU A 35 -15.48 5.88 24.41
CA GLU A 35 -15.16 6.91 25.42
C GLU A 35 -14.02 7.83 24.97
N HIS A 36 -13.11 7.32 24.13
CA HIS A 36 -11.95 8.05 23.63
C HIS A 36 -12.08 8.44 22.15
N TYR A 37 -13.28 8.29 21.55
CA TYR A 37 -13.48 8.59 20.13
C TYR A 37 -13.21 10.05 19.78
N TYR A 38 -13.37 10.98 20.73
CA TYR A 38 -13.06 12.40 20.58
C TYR A 38 -11.60 12.66 20.16
N LEU A 39 -10.67 11.75 20.48
CA LEU A 39 -9.25 11.86 20.08
C LEU A 39 -9.05 11.82 18.56
N PHE A 40 -10.02 11.30 17.82
CA PHE A 40 -9.97 11.19 16.37
C PHE A 40 -10.56 12.41 15.65
N ASN A 41 -11.08 13.40 16.38
CA ASN A 41 -11.62 14.63 15.78
C ASN A 41 -10.55 15.32 14.93
N GLY A 42 -10.90 15.63 13.65
CA GLY A 42 -10.01 16.30 12.71
C GLY A 42 -8.93 15.40 12.10
N THR A 43 -8.90 14.11 12.43
CA THR A 43 -7.99 13.15 11.81
C THR A 43 -8.64 12.42 10.63
N PRO A 44 -7.86 11.86 9.70
CA PRO A 44 -8.40 11.02 8.62
C PRO A 44 -9.28 9.89 9.14
N SER A 45 -8.79 9.17 10.17
CA SER A 45 -9.55 8.07 10.78
C SER A 45 -10.91 8.50 11.32
N GLY A 46 -10.99 9.67 11.97
CA GLY A 46 -12.27 10.22 12.42
C GLY A 46 -13.22 10.53 11.27
N VAL A 47 -12.71 11.14 10.19
CA VAL A 47 -13.49 11.45 8.99
C VAL A 47 -14.03 10.18 8.33
N TRP A 48 -13.20 9.14 8.16
CA TRP A 48 -13.62 7.88 7.55
C TRP A 48 -14.64 7.15 8.42
N LEU A 49 -14.42 7.05 9.72
CA LEU A 49 -15.34 6.39 10.66
C LEU A 49 -16.68 7.13 10.76
N ASP A 50 -16.69 8.47 10.83
CA ASP A 50 -17.92 9.25 10.81
C ASP A 50 -18.73 9.02 9.51
N TYR A 51 -18.03 8.90 8.37
CA TYR A 51 -18.65 8.54 7.09
C TYR A 51 -19.21 7.10 7.13
N GLU A 52 -18.44 6.14 7.62
CA GLU A 52 -18.86 4.75 7.74
C GLU A 52 -20.10 4.62 8.61
N PHE A 53 -20.09 5.21 9.80
CA PHE A 53 -21.27 5.19 10.69
C PHE A 53 -22.50 5.80 10.02
N ASN A 54 -22.36 6.99 9.45
CA ASN A 54 -23.50 7.71 8.89
C ASN A 54 -23.98 7.12 7.55
N ILE A 55 -23.09 6.95 6.58
CA ILE A 55 -23.46 6.61 5.20
C ILE A 55 -23.60 5.11 5.00
N ILE A 56 -22.66 4.32 5.57
CA ILE A 56 -22.66 2.87 5.34
C ILE A 56 -23.62 2.18 6.30
N PHE A 57 -23.58 2.54 7.59
CA PHE A 57 -24.38 1.91 8.64
C PHE A 57 -25.63 2.69 9.04
N GLY A 58 -25.84 3.91 8.52
CA GLY A 58 -27.04 4.74 8.82
C GLY A 58 -27.12 5.26 10.25
N ILE A 59 -25.99 5.25 10.99
CA ILE A 59 -25.90 5.74 12.37
C ILE A 59 -25.51 7.22 12.32
N LYS A 60 -26.48 8.10 12.59
CA LYS A 60 -26.29 9.56 12.44
C LYS A 60 -25.68 10.22 13.67
N GLU A 61 -25.70 9.54 14.81
CA GLU A 61 -25.16 10.05 16.06
C GLU A 61 -23.64 9.87 16.09
N LYS A 62 -22.95 10.86 16.68
CA LYS A 62 -21.52 10.73 16.92
C LYS A 62 -21.27 9.75 18.06
N LEU A 63 -20.37 8.80 17.82
CA LEU A 63 -19.97 7.80 18.83
C LEU A 63 -19.35 8.46 20.06
N ASN A 64 -19.80 8.03 21.25
CA ASN A 64 -19.26 8.43 22.55
C ASN A 64 -19.55 7.33 23.59
N GLY A 65 -19.06 7.50 24.83
CA GLY A 65 -19.22 6.49 25.88
C GLY A 65 -20.66 6.19 26.27
N GLU A 66 -21.61 7.14 26.13
CA GLU A 66 -23.00 6.97 26.52
C GLU A 66 -23.80 6.12 25.52
N ASN A 67 -23.54 6.29 24.22
CA ASN A 67 -24.22 5.55 23.16
C ASN A 67 -23.47 4.31 22.67
N ALA A 68 -22.29 4.02 23.21
CA ALA A 68 -21.37 2.99 22.75
C ALA A 68 -22.03 1.62 22.59
N LEU A 69 -22.65 1.09 23.64
CA LEU A 69 -23.17 -0.28 23.61
C LEU A 69 -24.40 -0.42 22.70
N ARG A 70 -25.24 0.62 22.60
CA ARG A 70 -26.35 0.63 21.65
C ARG A 70 -25.85 0.61 20.21
N ILE A 71 -24.84 1.43 19.89
CA ILE A 71 -24.24 1.45 18.56
C ILE A 71 -23.53 0.12 18.25
N TYR A 72 -22.87 -0.48 19.26
CA TYR A 72 -22.27 -1.81 19.10
C TYR A 72 -23.31 -2.85 18.65
N ASP A 73 -24.45 -2.91 19.36
CA ASP A 73 -25.51 -3.88 19.05
C ASP A 73 -26.11 -3.63 17.66
N GLU A 74 -26.33 -2.37 17.29
CA GLU A 74 -26.83 -2.01 15.96
C GLU A 74 -25.85 -2.40 14.84
N LEU A 75 -24.54 -2.17 15.02
CA LEU A 75 -23.50 -2.58 14.08
C LEU A 75 -23.42 -4.10 13.98
N GLU A 76 -23.45 -4.81 15.12
CA GLU A 76 -23.39 -6.26 15.15
C GLU A 76 -24.57 -6.90 14.39
N GLU A 77 -25.77 -6.38 14.57
CA GLU A 77 -26.96 -6.83 13.85
C GLU A 77 -26.82 -6.60 12.33
N LYS A 78 -26.40 -5.40 11.92
CA LYS A 78 -26.20 -5.09 10.50
C LYS A 78 -25.14 -5.96 9.88
N LEU A 79 -23.99 -6.14 10.52
CA LEU A 79 -22.88 -6.95 9.99
C LEU A 79 -23.24 -8.43 9.82
N LYS A 80 -24.24 -8.94 10.55
CA LYS A 80 -24.75 -10.32 10.37
C LYS A 80 -25.71 -10.45 9.17
N SER A 81 -26.23 -9.33 8.65
CA SER A 81 -27.18 -9.36 7.55
C SER A 81 -26.50 -9.63 6.20
N ALA A 82 -27.24 -10.19 5.25
CA ALA A 82 -26.74 -10.52 3.92
C ALA A 82 -26.23 -9.31 3.13
N GLU A 83 -26.76 -8.11 3.43
CA GLU A 83 -26.41 -6.86 2.76
C GLU A 83 -24.98 -6.37 3.09
N TYR A 84 -24.42 -6.82 4.22
CA TYR A 84 -23.07 -6.46 4.66
C TYR A 84 -22.04 -7.57 4.46
N LEU A 85 -22.42 -8.66 3.79
CA LEU A 85 -21.43 -9.66 3.37
C LEU A 85 -20.46 -9.07 2.33
N PRO A 86 -19.19 -9.50 2.28
CA PRO A 86 -18.17 -8.89 1.41
C PRO A 86 -18.58 -8.75 -0.06
N ARG A 87 -19.23 -9.78 -0.65
CA ARG A 87 -19.69 -9.72 -2.05
C ARG A 87 -20.84 -8.73 -2.26
N ALA A 88 -21.72 -8.59 -1.27
CA ALA A 88 -22.80 -7.60 -1.31
C ALA A 88 -22.25 -6.18 -1.21
N LEU A 89 -21.28 -5.96 -0.30
CA LEU A 89 -20.59 -4.67 -0.17
C LEU A 89 -19.78 -4.33 -1.41
N PHE A 90 -19.08 -5.27 -2.02
CA PHE A 90 -18.38 -5.07 -3.30
C PHE A 90 -19.30 -4.50 -4.37
N LYS A 91 -20.50 -5.10 -4.51
CA LYS A 91 -21.52 -4.63 -5.45
C LYS A 91 -22.12 -3.27 -5.02
N LYS A 92 -22.46 -3.13 -3.74
CA LYS A 92 -23.06 -1.90 -3.17
C LYS A 92 -22.14 -0.69 -3.36
N PHE A 93 -20.83 -0.86 -3.22
CA PHE A 93 -19.83 0.18 -3.37
C PHE A 93 -19.39 0.39 -4.83
N ASN A 94 -19.96 -0.36 -5.76
CA ASN A 94 -19.63 -0.29 -7.19
C ASN A 94 -18.12 -0.48 -7.44
N ILE A 95 -17.52 -1.43 -6.73
CA ILE A 95 -16.10 -1.76 -6.89
C ILE A 95 -15.94 -2.55 -8.18
N GLU A 96 -15.00 -2.16 -9.03
CA GLU A 96 -14.66 -2.89 -10.25
C GLU A 96 -13.57 -3.93 -9.99
N VAL A 97 -12.52 -3.54 -9.28
CA VAL A 97 -11.35 -4.38 -8.99
C VAL A 97 -10.85 -4.11 -7.58
N LEU A 98 -10.48 -5.17 -6.87
CA LEU A 98 -9.64 -5.12 -5.68
C LEU A 98 -8.37 -5.90 -5.94
N THR A 99 -7.24 -5.42 -5.42
CA THR A 99 -6.00 -6.17 -5.39
C THR A 99 -5.62 -6.51 -3.95
N THR A 100 -5.06 -7.68 -3.75
CA THR A 100 -4.43 -8.09 -2.50
C THR A 100 -2.92 -7.94 -2.62
N THR A 101 -2.19 -8.06 -1.52
CA THR A 101 -0.73 -8.02 -1.50
C THR A 101 -0.23 -9.39 -1.07
N ASP A 102 0.41 -10.13 -1.99
CA ASP A 102 0.69 -11.55 -1.81
C ASP A 102 2.18 -11.86 -1.98
N ALA A 103 2.72 -12.70 -1.07
CA ALA A 103 4.11 -13.11 -1.13
C ALA A 103 4.38 -14.02 -2.36
N PRO A 104 5.61 -14.06 -2.91
CA PRO A 104 5.93 -14.89 -4.06
C PRO A 104 5.61 -16.37 -3.89
N ALA A 105 5.70 -16.88 -2.67
CA ALA A 105 5.41 -18.28 -2.33
C ALA A 105 3.92 -18.58 -2.14
N ASP A 106 3.04 -17.56 -2.15
CA ASP A 106 1.61 -17.75 -1.90
C ASP A 106 0.97 -18.64 -2.99
N THR A 107 0.17 -19.59 -2.58
CA THR A 107 -0.53 -20.51 -3.49
C THR A 107 -1.68 -19.87 -4.25
N LEU A 108 -2.12 -18.67 -3.82
CA LEU A 108 -3.26 -17.92 -4.35
C LEU A 108 -4.57 -18.76 -4.36
N GLU A 109 -4.68 -19.69 -3.41
CA GLU A 109 -5.83 -20.63 -3.36
C GLU A 109 -7.17 -19.90 -3.20
N HIS A 110 -7.19 -18.79 -2.45
CA HIS A 110 -8.40 -18.00 -2.26
C HIS A 110 -8.81 -17.27 -3.55
N HIS A 111 -7.85 -16.74 -4.31
CA HIS A 111 -8.10 -16.15 -5.62
C HIS A 111 -8.67 -17.17 -6.59
N LYS A 112 -8.09 -18.37 -6.59
CA LYS A 112 -8.57 -19.50 -7.40
C LYS A 112 -10.01 -19.88 -7.03
N LYS A 113 -10.29 -20.07 -5.73
CA LYS A 113 -11.64 -20.36 -5.22
C LYS A 113 -12.67 -19.28 -5.59
N ILE A 114 -12.29 -18.00 -5.48
CA ILE A 114 -13.15 -16.87 -5.87
C ILE A 114 -13.46 -16.94 -7.37
N ARG A 115 -12.45 -17.12 -8.22
CA ARG A 115 -12.61 -17.23 -9.66
C ARG A 115 -13.48 -18.43 -10.08
N GLU A 116 -13.27 -19.57 -9.44
CA GLU A 116 -14.03 -20.82 -9.69
C GLU A 116 -15.47 -20.77 -9.16
N SER A 117 -15.79 -19.85 -8.26
CA SER A 117 -17.13 -19.70 -7.68
C SER A 117 -18.19 -19.15 -8.63
N GLY A 118 -17.80 -18.72 -9.85
CA GLY A 118 -18.71 -18.08 -10.82
C GLY A 118 -19.14 -16.66 -10.43
N TRP A 119 -18.56 -16.07 -9.37
CA TRP A 119 -18.82 -14.68 -9.02
C TRP A 119 -18.04 -13.74 -9.92
N ASN A 120 -18.69 -12.68 -10.45
CA ASN A 120 -18.11 -11.76 -11.42
C ASN A 120 -17.18 -10.68 -10.80
N GLY A 121 -17.01 -10.64 -9.48
CA GLY A 121 -16.10 -9.67 -8.84
C GLY A 121 -14.64 -10.01 -9.13
N ARG A 122 -13.86 -8.99 -9.49
CA ARG A 122 -12.43 -9.13 -9.82
C ARG A 122 -11.58 -8.87 -8.57
N ILE A 123 -11.03 -9.94 -7.99
CA ILE A 123 -10.03 -9.89 -6.92
C ILE A 123 -8.73 -10.41 -7.51
N LEU A 124 -7.73 -9.54 -7.63
CA LEU A 124 -6.46 -9.84 -8.31
C LEU A 124 -5.32 -9.88 -7.30
N PRO A 125 -4.34 -10.77 -7.45
CA PRO A 125 -3.15 -10.75 -6.64
C PRO A 125 -2.20 -9.62 -7.09
N CYS A 126 -1.41 -9.08 -6.16
CA CYS A 126 -0.28 -8.20 -6.44
C CYS A 126 0.99 -8.85 -5.89
N PHE A 127 2.01 -9.01 -6.74
CA PHE A 127 3.24 -9.69 -6.40
C PHE A 127 4.13 -8.84 -5.49
N ARG A 128 4.31 -9.23 -4.23
CA ARG A 128 5.12 -8.50 -3.25
C ARG A 128 6.28 -9.34 -2.72
N PRO A 129 7.50 -9.14 -3.24
CA PRO A 129 8.65 -9.97 -2.94
C PRO A 129 9.45 -9.55 -1.69
N ASP A 130 9.03 -8.57 -0.90
CA ASP A 130 9.80 -7.99 0.21
C ASP A 130 10.43 -9.06 1.12
N GLY A 131 9.66 -10.07 1.47
CA GLY A 131 10.10 -11.15 2.36
C GLY A 131 11.23 -12.02 1.82
N VAL A 132 11.55 -11.93 0.52
CA VAL A 132 12.65 -12.68 -0.12
C VAL A 132 13.72 -11.78 -0.69
N THR A 133 13.48 -10.46 -0.83
CA THR A 133 14.44 -9.48 -1.32
C THR A 133 15.21 -8.74 -0.23
N ASP A 134 14.60 -8.60 0.96
CA ASP A 134 15.26 -8.01 2.13
C ASP A 134 15.93 -9.11 2.98
N LEU A 135 17.26 -9.19 2.88
CA LEU A 135 18.07 -10.20 3.58
C LEU A 135 18.01 -10.10 5.11
N MET A 136 17.56 -8.96 5.66
CA MET A 136 17.42 -8.74 7.11
C MET A 136 16.06 -9.17 7.64
N THR A 137 15.14 -9.61 6.79
CA THR A 137 13.86 -10.17 7.20
C THR A 137 14.08 -11.39 8.11
N LYS A 138 13.47 -11.38 9.31
CA LYS A 138 13.66 -12.39 10.35
C LYS A 138 13.59 -13.84 9.86
N ASN A 139 12.68 -14.13 8.92
CA ASN A 139 12.45 -15.48 8.38
C ASN A 139 12.90 -15.59 6.91
N TRP A 140 13.86 -14.78 6.48
CA TRP A 140 14.27 -14.73 5.08
C TRP A 140 14.59 -16.12 4.50
N ARG A 141 15.35 -16.94 5.24
CA ARG A 141 15.76 -18.28 4.76
C ARG A 141 14.53 -19.22 4.60
N GLN A 142 13.58 -19.16 5.51
CA GLN A 142 12.33 -19.92 5.40
C GLN A 142 11.51 -19.47 4.19
N ASN A 143 11.48 -18.16 3.93
CA ASN A 143 10.82 -17.60 2.77
C ASN A 143 11.48 -18.04 1.44
N ILE A 144 12.80 -18.15 1.41
CA ILE A 144 13.53 -18.69 0.25
C ILE A 144 13.20 -20.18 0.01
N ILE A 145 13.14 -20.98 1.08
CA ILE A 145 12.72 -22.38 0.99
C ILE A 145 11.28 -22.48 0.44
N ALA A 146 10.35 -21.72 1.00
CA ALA A 146 8.96 -21.70 0.55
C ALA A 146 8.83 -21.21 -0.91
N LEU A 147 9.64 -20.24 -1.33
CA LEU A 147 9.73 -19.81 -2.72
C LEU A 147 10.19 -20.95 -3.64
N GLY A 148 11.23 -21.68 -3.23
CA GLY A 148 11.75 -22.84 -3.97
C GLY A 148 10.69 -23.94 -4.11
N GLU A 149 10.03 -24.30 -3.02
CA GLU A 149 8.94 -25.30 -3.00
C GLU A 149 7.80 -24.89 -3.94
N SER A 150 7.33 -23.64 -3.84
CA SER A 150 6.23 -23.14 -4.68
C SER A 150 6.60 -23.01 -6.15
N ALA A 151 7.87 -22.78 -6.45
CA ALA A 151 8.41 -22.75 -7.81
C ALA A 151 8.80 -24.13 -8.34
N GLY A 152 8.97 -25.15 -7.47
CA GLY A 152 9.55 -26.46 -7.83
C GLY A 152 11.00 -26.32 -8.28
N ILE A 153 11.79 -25.50 -7.60
CA ILE A 153 13.20 -25.22 -7.88
C ILE A 153 13.96 -25.24 -6.57
N GLU A 154 15.07 -25.99 -6.50
CA GLU A 154 16.00 -25.88 -5.38
C GLU A 154 16.80 -24.58 -5.51
N ILE A 155 16.68 -23.70 -4.51
CA ILE A 155 17.33 -22.39 -4.53
C ILE A 155 18.65 -22.46 -3.75
N ASP A 156 19.71 -22.87 -4.41
CA ASP A 156 21.08 -22.97 -3.90
C ASP A 156 22.02 -21.89 -4.45
N SER A 157 21.56 -21.11 -5.44
CA SER A 157 22.31 -20.09 -6.16
C SER A 157 21.44 -18.87 -6.47
N TYR A 158 22.08 -17.75 -6.77
CA TYR A 158 21.38 -16.53 -7.19
C TYR A 158 20.61 -16.74 -8.51
N ASP A 159 21.17 -17.50 -9.45
CA ASP A 159 20.51 -17.82 -10.72
C ASP A 159 19.24 -18.64 -10.51
N ALA A 160 19.28 -19.67 -9.65
CA ALA A 160 18.11 -20.45 -9.28
C ALA A 160 17.04 -19.59 -8.57
N TYR A 161 17.47 -18.63 -7.72
CA TYR A 161 16.59 -17.69 -7.06
C TYR A 161 15.87 -16.76 -8.05
N ILE A 162 16.58 -16.17 -9.02
CA ILE A 162 15.99 -15.34 -10.09
C ILE A 162 15.01 -16.16 -10.93
N THR A 163 15.39 -17.38 -11.33
CA THR A 163 14.51 -18.29 -12.08
C THR A 163 13.23 -18.62 -11.31
N ALA A 164 13.33 -18.82 -9.98
CA ALA A 164 12.17 -19.07 -9.13
C ALA A 164 11.24 -17.85 -9.09
N LEU A 165 11.77 -16.64 -8.95
CA LEU A 165 10.99 -15.41 -8.96
C LEU A 165 10.27 -15.22 -10.31
N GLU A 166 10.95 -15.39 -11.44
CA GLU A 166 10.35 -15.27 -12.76
C GLU A 166 9.21 -16.28 -12.97
N LYS A 167 9.41 -17.53 -12.52
CA LYS A 167 8.38 -18.57 -12.58
C LYS A 167 7.16 -18.20 -11.73
N ARG A 168 7.39 -17.65 -10.53
CA ARG A 168 6.29 -17.21 -9.67
C ARG A 168 5.58 -15.98 -10.21
N ARG A 169 6.28 -15.01 -10.78
CA ARG A 169 5.66 -13.87 -11.47
C ARG A 169 4.74 -14.31 -12.61
N LYS A 170 5.20 -15.28 -13.42
CA LYS A 170 4.36 -15.88 -14.47
C LYS A 170 3.07 -16.47 -13.91
N TYR A 171 3.16 -17.23 -12.81
CA TYR A 171 1.99 -17.79 -12.14
C TYR A 171 1.03 -16.68 -11.64
N PHE A 172 1.55 -15.61 -11.07
CA PHE A 172 0.73 -14.48 -10.65
C PHE A 172 0.01 -13.80 -11.82
N ILE A 173 0.68 -13.65 -12.95
CA ILE A 173 0.06 -13.13 -14.19
C ILE A 173 -1.07 -14.06 -14.68
N GLU A 174 -0.87 -15.36 -14.67
CA GLU A 174 -1.90 -16.36 -14.99
C GLU A 174 -3.10 -16.28 -14.03
N MET A 175 -2.85 -15.86 -12.79
CA MET A 175 -3.87 -15.58 -11.77
C MET A 175 -4.48 -14.18 -11.89
N GLY A 176 -4.03 -13.36 -12.84
CA GLY A 176 -4.59 -12.04 -13.16
C GLY A 176 -3.86 -10.86 -12.55
N ALA A 177 -2.67 -11.05 -11.97
CA ALA A 177 -1.87 -9.93 -11.47
C ALA A 177 -1.54 -8.93 -12.58
N THR A 178 -1.63 -7.64 -12.25
CA THR A 178 -1.28 -6.53 -13.14
C THR A 178 -0.16 -5.66 -12.56
N SER A 179 0.22 -5.90 -11.32
CA SER A 179 1.22 -5.09 -10.61
C SER A 179 2.10 -5.90 -9.67
N THR A 180 3.24 -5.30 -9.34
CA THR A 180 4.09 -5.69 -8.23
C THR A 180 4.14 -4.56 -7.21
N ASP A 181 4.50 -4.89 -5.96
CA ASP A 181 4.62 -3.91 -4.89
C ASP A 181 5.92 -4.15 -4.10
N HIS A 182 6.63 -3.08 -3.77
CA HIS A 182 7.93 -3.13 -3.10
C HIS A 182 7.94 -2.14 -1.93
N GLY A 183 7.81 -2.66 -0.71
CA GLY A 183 7.96 -1.87 0.51
C GLY A 183 9.43 -1.85 0.94
N VAL A 184 10.10 -0.70 0.78
CA VAL A 184 11.53 -0.57 1.05
C VAL A 184 11.81 0.59 2.02
N TYR A 185 12.89 0.47 2.80
CA TYR A 185 13.33 1.57 3.65
C TYR A 185 13.82 2.76 2.81
N SER A 186 14.54 2.48 1.73
CA SER A 186 15.07 3.47 0.79
C SER A 186 14.77 3.03 -0.64
N SER A 187 14.48 4.00 -1.51
CA SER A 187 14.35 3.78 -2.96
C SER A 187 15.68 3.61 -3.68
N TYR A 188 16.77 3.38 -2.95
CA TYR A 188 18.11 3.22 -3.53
C TYR A 188 18.16 2.05 -4.51
N THR A 189 18.65 2.31 -5.72
CA THR A 189 18.82 1.34 -6.80
C THR A 189 20.28 1.25 -7.21
N HIS A 190 20.76 0.03 -7.38
CA HIS A 190 22.13 -0.25 -7.79
C HIS A 190 22.23 -1.61 -8.47
N GLU A 191 22.83 -1.65 -9.64
CA GLU A 191 23.02 -2.88 -10.40
C GLU A 191 24.36 -3.55 -10.05
N LEU A 192 24.30 -4.65 -9.28
CA LEU A 192 25.47 -5.48 -8.99
C LEU A 192 25.84 -6.33 -10.21
N LYS A 193 27.13 -6.65 -10.35
CA LYS A 193 27.55 -7.72 -11.23
C LYS A 193 27.04 -9.06 -10.72
N ILE A 194 26.69 -9.99 -11.61
CA ILE A 194 26.13 -11.31 -11.23
C ILE A 194 27.02 -12.03 -10.20
N LYS A 195 28.36 -11.96 -10.33
CA LYS A 195 29.27 -12.56 -9.34
C LYS A 195 29.22 -11.93 -7.96
N GLU A 196 28.90 -10.65 -7.88
CA GLU A 196 28.76 -9.92 -6.61
C GLU A 196 27.43 -10.27 -5.98
N ALA A 197 26.33 -10.29 -6.76
CA ALA A 197 25.01 -10.72 -6.30
C ALA A 197 25.05 -12.15 -5.78
N GLU A 198 25.69 -13.09 -6.52
CA GLU A 198 25.91 -14.47 -6.10
C GLU A 198 26.67 -14.55 -4.77
N LYS A 199 27.76 -13.80 -4.62
CA LYS A 199 28.56 -13.77 -3.39
C LYS A 199 27.74 -13.33 -2.19
N ILE A 200 26.92 -12.27 -2.35
CA ILE A 200 26.04 -11.77 -1.29
C ILE A 200 24.95 -12.81 -0.98
N PHE A 201 24.32 -13.38 -1.99
CA PHE A 201 23.30 -14.40 -1.84
C PHE A 201 23.80 -15.62 -1.08
N GLN A 202 25.02 -16.12 -1.41
CA GLN A 202 25.67 -17.23 -0.70
C GLN A 202 26.01 -16.89 0.77
N LYS A 203 26.36 -15.63 1.08
CA LYS A 203 26.51 -15.19 2.48
C LYS A 203 25.16 -15.22 3.20
N ALA A 204 24.09 -14.78 2.56
CA ALA A 204 22.75 -14.76 3.12
C ALA A 204 22.24 -16.17 3.43
N LEU A 205 22.41 -17.13 2.50
CA LEU A 205 22.08 -18.53 2.72
C LEU A 205 22.80 -19.14 3.96
N LYS A 206 24.02 -18.66 4.26
CA LYS A 206 24.81 -19.06 5.42
C LYS A 206 24.53 -18.24 6.70
N GLY A 207 23.59 -17.29 6.65
CA GLY A 207 23.30 -16.38 7.76
C GLY A 207 24.45 -15.42 8.10
N LYS A 208 25.28 -15.05 7.11
CA LYS A 208 26.48 -14.21 7.25
C LYS A 208 26.41 -12.89 6.46
N ALA A 209 25.24 -12.55 5.92
CA ALA A 209 25.05 -11.26 5.24
C ALA A 209 25.15 -10.12 6.26
N THR A 210 25.83 -9.05 5.89
CA THR A 210 25.92 -7.81 6.68
C THR A 210 24.78 -6.87 6.28
N GLU A 211 24.57 -5.79 7.06
CA GLU A 211 23.61 -4.73 6.70
C GLU A 211 23.94 -4.09 5.36
N GLU A 212 25.25 -3.92 5.04
CA GLU A 212 25.67 -3.40 3.75
C GLU A 212 25.39 -4.40 2.61
N ASP A 213 25.63 -5.70 2.83
CA ASP A 213 25.24 -6.74 1.87
C ASP A 213 23.72 -6.67 1.60
N ALA A 214 22.91 -6.51 2.65
CA ALA A 214 21.45 -6.40 2.53
C ALA A 214 21.03 -5.14 1.78
N ARG A 215 21.63 -3.99 2.09
CA ARG A 215 21.36 -2.72 1.40
C ARG A 215 21.64 -2.80 -0.09
N LEU A 216 22.81 -3.35 -0.45
CA LEU A 216 23.21 -3.53 -1.85
C LEU A 216 22.35 -4.57 -2.58
N PHE A 217 21.99 -5.65 -1.89
CA PHE A 217 21.15 -6.69 -2.48
C PHE A 217 19.72 -6.19 -2.73
N THR A 218 19.11 -5.48 -1.78
CA THR A 218 17.78 -4.87 -1.98
C THR A 218 17.80 -3.88 -3.12
N ALA A 219 18.84 -3.04 -3.22
CA ALA A 219 19.00 -2.10 -4.33
C ALA A 219 19.12 -2.82 -5.68
N HIS A 220 19.87 -3.89 -5.74
CA HIS A 220 19.99 -4.73 -6.93
C HIS A 220 18.68 -5.44 -7.28
N MET A 221 17.96 -5.93 -6.29
CA MET A 221 16.68 -6.58 -6.54
C MET A 221 15.60 -5.60 -7.04
N LEU A 222 15.65 -4.32 -6.69
CA LEU A 222 14.79 -3.30 -7.33
C LEU A 222 15.12 -3.17 -8.83
N MET A 223 16.41 -3.25 -9.22
CA MET A 223 16.80 -3.26 -10.64
C MET A 223 16.30 -4.51 -11.36
N GLU A 224 16.39 -5.69 -10.72
CA GLU A 224 15.91 -6.96 -11.26
C GLU A 224 14.37 -6.97 -11.38
N MET A 225 13.64 -6.43 -10.40
CA MET A 225 12.20 -6.29 -10.49
C MET A 225 11.77 -5.33 -11.62
N ALA A 226 12.53 -4.24 -11.84
CA ALA A 226 12.29 -3.35 -12.97
C ALA A 226 12.59 -4.06 -14.32
N ARG A 227 13.67 -4.87 -14.39
CA ARG A 227 13.97 -5.71 -15.56
C ARG A 227 12.81 -6.66 -15.87
N MET A 228 12.35 -7.40 -14.87
CA MET A 228 11.23 -8.33 -15.03
C MET A 228 9.96 -7.59 -15.46
N SER A 229 9.64 -6.45 -14.81
CA SER A 229 8.45 -5.65 -15.16
C SER A 229 8.50 -5.05 -16.56
N SER A 230 9.68 -4.71 -17.06
CA SER A 230 9.87 -4.29 -18.46
C SER A 230 9.64 -5.41 -19.47
N GLN A 231 9.76 -6.67 -19.05
CA GLN A 231 9.59 -7.86 -19.89
C GLN A 231 8.18 -8.46 -19.81
N ASP A 232 7.62 -8.55 -18.60
CA ASP A 232 6.33 -9.20 -18.35
C ASP A 232 5.14 -8.22 -18.28
N GLY A 233 5.44 -6.91 -18.24
CA GLY A 233 4.44 -5.85 -18.31
C GLY A 233 3.74 -5.54 -16.99
N LEU A 234 4.12 -6.13 -15.86
CA LEU A 234 3.55 -5.78 -14.56
C LEU A 234 3.95 -4.35 -14.17
N THR A 235 3.00 -3.57 -13.72
CA THR A 235 3.26 -2.22 -13.18
C THR A 235 4.00 -2.33 -11.86
N MET A 236 5.19 -1.74 -11.78
CA MET A 236 6.03 -1.78 -10.59
C MET A 236 5.67 -0.65 -9.63
N GLN A 237 5.38 -0.96 -8.37
CA GLN A 237 5.13 0.03 -7.32
C GLN A 237 6.30 0.05 -6.33
N ILE A 238 6.73 1.24 -5.90
CA ILE A 238 7.70 1.44 -4.83
C ILE A 238 7.09 2.27 -3.71
N HIS A 239 7.04 1.68 -2.51
CA HIS A 239 6.63 2.30 -1.26
C HIS A 239 7.84 2.47 -0.35
N ALA A 240 8.43 3.67 -0.31
CA ALA A 240 9.67 3.93 0.41
C ALA A 240 9.48 4.88 1.60
N GLY A 241 10.41 4.83 2.56
CA GLY A 241 10.57 5.86 3.57
C GLY A 241 9.86 5.59 4.90
N CYS A 242 9.75 4.34 5.32
CA CYS A 242 9.18 3.99 6.60
C CYS A 242 10.19 3.28 7.52
N TYR A 243 10.44 3.85 8.71
CA TYR A 243 11.11 3.15 9.78
C TYR A 243 10.09 2.29 10.53
N ARG A 244 10.12 0.99 10.27
CA ARG A 244 9.18 0.04 10.87
C ARG A 244 9.50 -0.22 12.32
N ASN A 245 8.45 -0.37 13.15
CA ASN A 245 8.56 -0.79 14.55
C ASN A 245 9.52 0.09 15.38
N HIS A 246 9.47 1.39 15.21
CA HIS A 246 10.36 2.37 15.86
C HIS A 246 10.37 2.26 17.40
N ASN A 247 9.27 1.81 18.02
CA ASN A 247 9.17 1.64 19.47
C ASN A 247 9.49 0.19 19.87
N PRO A 248 10.71 -0.11 20.40
CA PRO A 248 11.10 -1.47 20.75
C PRO A 248 10.29 -2.04 21.92
N PHE A 249 9.76 -1.20 22.84
CA PHE A 249 8.89 -1.67 23.92
C PHE A 249 7.60 -2.29 23.34
N ILE A 250 6.97 -1.64 22.39
CA ILE A 250 5.76 -2.15 21.71
C ILE A 250 6.11 -3.38 20.88
N TYR A 251 7.18 -3.30 20.09
CA TYR A 251 7.59 -4.41 19.23
C TYR A 251 7.90 -5.69 20.01
N ASN A 252 8.67 -5.58 21.10
CA ASN A 252 9.06 -6.75 21.91
C ASN A 252 7.87 -7.38 22.65
N ARG A 253 6.81 -6.62 22.90
CA ARG A 253 5.64 -7.11 23.65
C ARG A 253 4.48 -7.54 22.75
N PHE A 254 4.26 -6.84 21.67
CA PHE A 254 3.08 -7.04 20.80
C PHE A 254 3.41 -7.49 19.37
N GLY A 255 4.68 -7.50 18.99
CA GLY A 255 5.10 -7.80 17.61
C GLY A 255 4.98 -6.63 16.66
N PRO A 256 5.14 -6.88 15.35
CA PRO A 256 5.09 -5.84 14.32
C PRO A 256 3.67 -5.29 14.09
N ASP A 257 3.60 -4.20 13.32
CA ASP A 257 2.34 -3.59 12.83
C ASP A 257 1.39 -3.14 13.96
N LYS A 258 1.93 -2.53 15.00
CA LYS A 258 1.15 -1.99 16.13
C LYS A 258 1.11 -0.45 16.18
N GLY A 259 1.22 0.20 15.01
CA GLY A 259 1.15 1.65 14.89
C GLY A 259 2.41 2.39 15.36
N ALA A 260 3.56 1.71 15.38
CA ALA A 260 4.85 2.27 15.76
C ALA A 260 5.78 2.52 14.56
N ASP A 261 5.22 2.70 13.39
CA ASP A 261 5.96 3.00 12.16
C ASP A 261 6.06 4.51 11.98
N ILE A 262 7.25 5.01 11.64
CA ILE A 262 7.53 6.44 11.55
C ILE A 262 8.11 6.76 10.16
N PRO A 263 7.58 7.79 9.44
CA PRO A 263 8.20 8.28 8.22
C PRO A 263 9.63 8.76 8.44
N VAL A 264 10.49 8.55 7.46
CA VAL A 264 11.88 9.04 7.47
C VAL A 264 12.12 9.91 6.25
N GLN A 265 13.13 10.78 6.35
CA GLN A 265 13.62 11.51 5.20
C GLN A 265 14.02 10.55 4.09
N THR A 266 13.52 10.80 2.89
CA THR A 266 13.80 9.99 1.70
C THR A 266 14.46 10.83 0.61
N GLU A 267 15.23 10.17 -0.25
CA GLU A 267 15.90 10.78 -1.38
C GLU A 267 15.58 9.94 -2.62
N TYR A 268 15.18 10.58 -3.70
CA TYR A 268 14.77 9.91 -4.94
C TYR A 268 15.63 10.26 -6.14
N THR A 269 16.19 11.47 -6.17
CA THR A 269 16.94 11.98 -7.32
C THR A 269 18.15 11.11 -7.65
N HIS A 270 18.97 10.77 -6.65
CA HIS A 270 20.14 9.92 -6.83
C HIS A 270 19.77 8.45 -6.69
N ASN A 271 18.86 8.15 -5.78
CA ASN A 271 18.49 6.77 -5.47
C ASN A 271 17.81 6.06 -6.64
N LEU A 272 16.94 6.73 -7.41
CA LEU A 272 16.28 6.15 -8.58
C LEU A 272 17.09 6.33 -9.87
N LYS A 273 18.26 7.00 -9.82
CA LYS A 273 18.99 7.39 -11.03
C LYS A 273 19.38 6.19 -11.91
N GLU A 274 19.93 5.12 -11.33
CA GLU A 274 20.32 3.94 -12.11
C GLU A 274 19.12 3.29 -12.77
N LEU A 275 18.02 3.11 -12.04
CA LEU A 275 16.79 2.53 -12.56
C LEU A 275 16.17 3.38 -13.67
N LEU A 276 16.04 4.69 -13.45
CA LEU A 276 15.44 5.59 -14.44
C LEU A 276 16.33 5.79 -15.66
N ASN A 277 17.67 5.76 -15.53
CA ASN A 277 18.57 5.79 -16.67
C ASN A 277 18.40 4.57 -17.56
N LYS A 278 18.15 3.39 -16.97
CA LYS A 278 18.04 2.13 -17.69
C LYS A 278 16.65 1.90 -18.27
N TYR A 279 15.61 2.19 -17.49
CA TYR A 279 14.23 1.84 -17.84
C TYR A 279 13.27 3.05 -17.95
N GLY A 280 13.66 4.23 -17.44
CA GLY A 280 12.78 5.39 -17.32
C GLY A 280 12.28 5.99 -18.63
N ASN A 281 13.01 5.78 -19.73
CA ASN A 281 12.64 6.26 -21.07
C ASN A 281 11.74 5.26 -21.85
N SER A 282 11.43 4.11 -21.29
CA SER A 282 10.51 3.15 -21.90
C SER A 282 9.06 3.60 -21.76
N THR A 283 8.27 3.40 -22.81
CA THR A 283 6.81 3.60 -22.79
C THR A 283 6.05 2.32 -22.40
N ASP A 284 6.73 1.18 -22.40
CA ASP A 284 6.14 -0.13 -22.10
C ASP A 284 6.32 -0.53 -20.64
N PHE A 285 7.24 0.12 -19.94
CA PHE A 285 7.45 -0.02 -18.50
C PHE A 285 6.71 1.08 -17.73
N THR A 286 6.08 0.73 -16.63
CA THR A 286 5.43 1.68 -15.72
C THR A 286 5.94 1.46 -14.31
N ILE A 287 6.50 2.50 -13.71
CA ILE A 287 6.87 2.53 -12.30
C ILE A 287 6.04 3.60 -11.57
N VAL A 288 5.39 3.20 -10.48
CA VAL A 288 4.60 4.10 -9.61
C VAL A 288 5.35 4.30 -8.30
N VAL A 289 5.67 5.53 -7.98
CA VAL A 289 6.44 5.87 -6.77
C VAL A 289 5.54 6.54 -5.75
N PHE A 290 5.58 6.01 -4.52
CA PHE A 290 4.92 6.56 -3.35
C PHE A 290 5.96 7.07 -2.36
N THR A 291 5.60 8.06 -1.55
CA THR A 291 6.47 8.61 -0.51
C THR A 291 5.71 8.89 0.77
N LEU A 292 6.41 8.83 1.89
CA LEU A 292 5.97 9.34 3.19
C LEU A 292 6.63 10.70 3.52
N ASP A 293 7.51 11.21 2.65
CA ASP A 293 8.21 12.47 2.82
C ASP A 293 7.66 13.54 1.87
N GLU A 294 6.73 14.37 2.34
CA GLU A 294 6.14 15.45 1.56
C GLU A 294 7.16 16.49 1.06
N SER A 295 8.35 16.57 1.67
CA SER A 295 9.40 17.51 1.25
C SER A 295 9.97 17.16 -0.12
N THR A 296 9.79 15.91 -0.57
CA THR A 296 10.27 15.40 -1.86
C THR A 296 9.31 15.68 -3.01
N TYR A 297 8.07 16.06 -2.75
CA TYR A 297 7.05 16.23 -3.79
C TYR A 297 7.49 17.18 -4.91
N SER A 298 7.68 18.47 -4.60
CA SER A 298 8.06 19.47 -5.61
C SER A 298 9.56 19.45 -5.94
N ARG A 299 10.41 19.05 -4.99
CA ARG A 299 11.86 19.05 -5.16
C ARG A 299 12.36 17.94 -6.07
N GLU A 300 11.78 16.75 -5.99
CA GLU A 300 12.30 15.53 -6.63
C GLU A 300 11.26 14.79 -7.46
N LEU A 301 10.16 14.39 -6.84
CA LEU A 301 9.22 13.45 -7.45
C LEU A 301 8.45 14.06 -8.63
N ALA A 302 7.96 15.30 -8.50
CA ALA A 302 7.25 15.95 -9.59
C ALA A 302 8.15 16.21 -10.80
N PRO A 303 9.39 16.75 -10.64
CA PRO A 303 10.34 16.87 -11.75
C PRO A 303 10.70 15.51 -12.39
N LEU A 304 10.93 14.47 -11.60
CA LEU A 304 11.24 13.14 -12.12
C LEU A 304 10.09 12.56 -12.94
N ALA A 305 8.86 12.59 -12.40
CA ALA A 305 7.69 12.09 -13.12
C ALA A 305 7.31 12.96 -14.33
N GLY A 306 7.58 14.27 -14.27
CA GLY A 306 7.40 15.18 -15.40
C GLY A 306 8.40 14.97 -16.53
N HIS A 307 9.50 14.24 -16.27
CA HIS A 307 10.57 13.99 -17.23
C HIS A 307 10.58 12.58 -17.80
N TYR A 308 10.44 11.55 -16.94
CA TYR A 308 10.58 10.15 -17.37
C TYR A 308 9.23 9.54 -17.77
N PRO A 309 9.05 9.09 -19.04
CA PRO A 309 7.80 8.49 -19.52
C PRO A 309 7.29 7.32 -18.67
N ALA A 310 8.20 6.47 -18.17
CA ALA A 310 7.87 5.30 -17.37
C ALA A 310 7.36 5.65 -15.96
N MET A 311 7.71 6.83 -15.42
CA MET A 311 7.45 7.16 -14.02
C MET A 311 6.10 7.83 -13.83
N LYS A 312 5.33 7.33 -12.89
CA LYS A 312 4.08 7.91 -12.39
C LYS A 312 4.14 8.07 -10.87
N LEU A 313 3.32 8.99 -10.37
CA LEU A 313 3.22 9.26 -8.94
C LEU A 313 1.97 8.59 -8.38
N GLY A 314 2.15 7.83 -7.30
CA GLY A 314 1.06 7.37 -6.46
C GLY A 314 0.37 8.56 -5.76
N PRO A 315 -0.89 8.40 -5.31
CA PRO A 315 -1.56 9.42 -4.51
C PRO A 315 -0.87 9.66 -3.17
N ALA A 316 -1.33 10.69 -2.45
CA ALA A 316 -0.95 10.88 -1.05
C ALA A 316 -1.22 9.59 -0.27
N TRP A 317 -0.17 9.05 0.36
CA TRP A 317 -0.20 7.70 0.90
C TRP A 317 -0.01 7.71 2.42
N TRP A 318 -0.66 6.77 3.12
CA TRP A 318 -0.57 6.44 4.54
C TRP A 318 -0.70 7.70 5.44
N PHE A 319 0.42 8.25 5.97
CA PHE A 319 0.39 9.43 6.86
C PHE A 319 -0.13 10.70 6.19
N HIS A 320 -0.12 10.75 4.88
CA HIS A 320 -0.60 11.88 4.07
C HIS A 320 -1.94 11.61 3.38
N ASP A 321 -2.48 10.41 3.53
CA ASP A 321 -3.83 10.06 3.07
C ASP A 321 -4.87 10.72 3.98
N SER A 322 -5.03 12.01 3.77
CA SER A 322 -5.89 12.92 4.53
C SER A 322 -6.33 14.08 3.65
N ILE A 323 -7.40 14.77 4.02
CA ILE A 323 -7.88 15.94 3.26
C ILE A 323 -6.75 16.94 3.03
N ASN A 324 -6.05 17.35 4.08
CA ASN A 324 -4.96 18.32 3.95
C ASN A 324 -3.73 17.76 3.23
N GLY A 325 -3.39 16.48 3.44
CA GLY A 325 -2.30 15.81 2.73
C GLY A 325 -2.56 15.73 1.23
N MET A 326 -3.78 15.36 0.82
CA MET A 326 -4.19 15.33 -0.59
C MET A 326 -4.17 16.72 -1.23
N ILE A 327 -4.62 17.77 -0.51
CA ILE A 327 -4.56 19.16 -0.99
C ILE A 327 -3.10 19.56 -1.24
N ARG A 328 -2.20 19.33 -0.28
CA ARG A 328 -0.76 19.64 -0.43
C ARG A 328 -0.13 18.84 -1.57
N PHE A 329 -0.50 17.57 -1.72
CA PHE A 329 -0.07 16.74 -2.84
C PHE A 329 -0.44 17.39 -4.18
N ARG A 330 -1.71 17.74 -4.39
CA ARG A 330 -2.16 18.38 -5.65
C ARG A 330 -1.44 19.70 -5.91
N GLN A 331 -1.29 20.55 -4.90
CA GLN A 331 -0.60 21.82 -5.02
C GLN A 331 0.85 21.66 -5.45
N ARG A 332 1.59 20.69 -4.89
CA ARG A 332 3.02 20.51 -5.12
C ARG A 332 3.35 19.69 -6.36
N MET A 333 2.48 18.75 -6.73
CA MET A 333 2.77 17.84 -7.84
C MET A 333 2.29 18.37 -9.18
N THR A 334 1.14 19.07 -9.23
CA THR A 334 0.51 19.49 -10.47
C THR A 334 1.36 20.51 -11.24
N GLU A 335 2.08 21.40 -10.56
CA GLU A 335 2.86 22.46 -11.19
C GLU A 335 4.00 21.95 -12.08
N THR A 336 4.55 20.77 -11.79
CA THR A 336 5.69 20.22 -12.56
C THR A 336 5.36 18.89 -13.22
N ALA A 337 4.63 17.98 -12.52
CA ALA A 337 4.25 16.69 -13.08
C ALA A 337 2.95 16.76 -13.90
N GLY A 338 2.08 17.74 -13.65
CA GLY A 338 0.73 17.75 -14.19
C GLY A 338 -0.13 16.64 -13.61
N PHE A 339 -1.37 16.51 -14.10
CA PHE A 339 -2.29 15.47 -13.64
C PHE A 339 -1.95 14.08 -14.21
N TYR A 340 -1.53 14.02 -15.46
CA TYR A 340 -1.38 12.77 -16.25
C TYR A 340 -0.09 11.99 -15.95
N ASN A 341 0.82 12.55 -15.16
CA ASN A 341 1.97 11.82 -14.59
C ASN A 341 1.69 11.32 -13.17
N THR A 342 0.42 11.29 -12.76
CA THR A 342 -0.07 10.61 -11.55
C THR A 342 -0.98 9.44 -11.93
N VAL A 343 -1.22 8.52 -11.00
CA VAL A 343 -2.16 7.41 -11.21
C VAL A 343 -3.59 7.74 -10.77
N GLY A 344 -3.89 9.02 -10.49
CA GLY A 344 -5.16 9.40 -9.90
C GLY A 344 -5.25 8.97 -8.44
N PHE A 345 -6.43 8.51 -8.00
CA PHE A 345 -6.60 7.95 -6.67
C PHE A 345 -6.77 6.43 -6.75
N ILE A 346 -5.97 5.74 -5.95
CA ILE A 346 -6.12 4.32 -5.62
C ILE A 346 -6.15 4.21 -4.10
N ASP A 347 -6.92 3.28 -3.58
CA ASP A 347 -7.13 3.12 -2.15
C ASP A 347 -6.20 2.04 -1.58
N ASP A 348 -5.60 2.32 -0.42
CA ASP A 348 -4.80 1.37 0.35
C ASP A 348 -5.45 1.18 1.72
N THR A 349 -6.42 0.26 1.81
CA THR A 349 -7.16 0.00 3.04
C THR A 349 -7.24 -1.47 3.38
N ARG A 350 -7.35 -1.77 4.68
CA ARG A 350 -7.68 -3.10 5.21
C ARG A 350 -9.14 -3.19 5.68
N ALA A 351 -9.86 -2.06 5.70
CA ALA A 351 -11.25 -1.97 6.16
C ALA A 351 -12.20 -1.83 4.98
N PHE A 352 -12.98 -2.88 4.70
CA PHE A 352 -13.86 -2.91 3.53
C PHE A 352 -14.88 -1.76 3.54
N ALA A 353 -15.44 -1.43 4.71
CA ALA A 353 -16.42 -0.35 4.86
C ALA A 353 -15.82 1.05 4.65
N SER A 354 -14.49 1.23 4.79
CA SER A 354 -13.83 2.53 4.58
C SER A 354 -13.61 2.89 3.11
N ILE A 355 -13.69 1.93 2.18
CA ILE A 355 -13.44 2.15 0.75
C ILE A 355 -14.28 3.32 0.21
N PRO A 356 -15.62 3.37 0.38
CA PRO A 356 -16.42 4.49 -0.12
C PRO A 356 -16.04 5.83 0.49
N ALA A 357 -15.71 5.86 1.80
CA ALA A 357 -15.32 7.08 2.50
C ALA A 357 -14.04 7.68 1.91
N ARG A 358 -13.04 6.85 1.70
CA ARG A 358 -11.73 7.27 1.17
C ARG A 358 -11.84 7.77 -0.26
N HIS A 359 -12.56 7.05 -1.12
CA HIS A 359 -12.85 7.48 -2.49
C HIS A 359 -13.67 8.77 -2.56
N ASP A 360 -14.67 8.96 -1.68
CA ASP A 360 -15.45 10.19 -1.61
C ASP A 360 -14.59 11.39 -1.19
N VAL A 361 -13.75 11.22 -0.18
CA VAL A 361 -12.80 12.25 0.27
C VAL A 361 -11.86 12.65 -0.87
N ALA A 362 -11.26 11.69 -1.58
CA ALA A 362 -10.37 11.97 -2.70
C ALA A 362 -11.08 12.74 -3.82
N ARG A 363 -12.29 12.31 -4.21
CA ARG A 363 -13.10 13.02 -5.22
C ARG A 363 -13.43 14.45 -4.82
N ARG A 364 -13.78 14.68 -3.56
CA ARG A 364 -14.09 16.04 -3.06
C ARG A 364 -12.85 16.93 -3.07
N VAL A 365 -11.71 16.40 -2.66
CA VAL A 365 -10.45 17.15 -2.67
C VAL A 365 -10.05 17.50 -4.10
N ASP A 366 -10.08 16.55 -5.03
CA ASP A 366 -9.74 16.79 -6.43
C ASP A 366 -10.71 17.76 -7.10
N SER A 367 -12.01 17.61 -6.87
CA SER A 367 -13.01 18.53 -7.41
C SER A 367 -12.85 19.97 -6.87
N ASN A 368 -12.55 20.10 -5.57
CA ASN A 368 -12.29 21.42 -4.97
C ASN A 368 -11.02 22.07 -5.54
N PHE A 369 -9.96 21.30 -5.74
CA PHE A 369 -8.71 21.78 -6.35
C PHE A 369 -8.94 22.25 -7.79
N LEU A 370 -9.64 21.47 -8.61
CA LEU A 370 -9.99 21.80 -9.97
C LEU A 370 -10.91 23.02 -10.07
N ALA A 371 -11.93 23.13 -9.20
CA ALA A 371 -12.80 24.29 -9.11
C ALA A 371 -12.00 25.58 -8.81
N GLY A 372 -11.01 25.47 -7.92
CA GLY A 372 -10.09 26.58 -7.65
C GLY A 372 -9.24 26.99 -8.86
N MET A 373 -8.85 26.04 -9.72
CA MET A 373 -8.14 26.35 -10.98
C MET A 373 -9.06 27.03 -12.00
N VAL A 374 -10.31 26.58 -12.12
CA VAL A 374 -11.32 27.22 -13.00
C VAL A 374 -11.57 28.65 -12.55
N ALA A 375 -11.77 28.88 -11.24
CA ALA A 375 -12.01 30.22 -10.69
C ALA A 375 -10.82 31.18 -10.92
N ARG A 376 -9.62 30.66 -11.06
CA ARG A 376 -8.39 31.42 -11.38
C ARG A 376 -8.09 31.50 -12.87
N HIS A 377 -8.98 31.02 -13.73
CA HIS A 377 -8.82 30.97 -15.19
C HIS A 377 -7.58 30.20 -15.67
N MET A 378 -7.15 29.18 -14.90
CA MET A 378 -6.02 28.32 -15.29
C MET A 378 -6.45 27.19 -16.22
N ILE A 379 -7.70 26.73 -16.09
CA ILE A 379 -8.36 25.73 -16.94
C ILE A 379 -9.83 26.10 -17.14
N SER A 380 -10.44 25.62 -18.20
CA SER A 380 -11.90 25.72 -18.41
C SER A 380 -12.68 24.75 -17.52
N MET A 381 -13.99 24.98 -17.39
CA MET A 381 -14.87 24.03 -16.70
C MET A 381 -14.92 22.67 -17.43
N GLU A 382 -14.90 22.67 -18.75
CA GLU A 382 -14.91 21.43 -19.55
C GLU A 382 -13.65 20.59 -19.30
N GLU A 383 -12.47 21.23 -19.32
CA GLU A 383 -11.20 20.57 -18.96
C GLU A 383 -11.22 20.03 -17.53
N ALA A 384 -11.76 20.80 -16.57
CA ALA A 384 -11.86 20.38 -15.18
C ALA A 384 -12.72 19.10 -15.02
N LEU A 385 -13.83 18.99 -15.73
CA LEU A 385 -14.70 17.79 -15.72
C LEU A 385 -14.02 16.57 -16.32
N ILE A 386 -13.25 16.75 -17.41
CA ILE A 386 -12.46 15.67 -18.03
C ILE A 386 -11.39 15.20 -17.04
N ILE A 387 -10.62 16.13 -16.47
CA ILE A 387 -9.55 15.81 -15.50
C ILE A 387 -10.13 15.13 -14.26
N ALA A 388 -11.26 15.57 -13.72
CA ALA A 388 -11.91 14.97 -12.58
C ALA A 388 -12.25 13.50 -12.82
N ARG A 389 -12.77 13.16 -14.00
CA ARG A 389 -13.02 11.78 -14.40
C ARG A 389 -11.74 10.97 -14.53
N ASP A 390 -10.71 11.56 -15.14
CA ASP A 390 -9.41 10.90 -15.33
C ASP A 390 -8.75 10.58 -13.98
N LEU A 391 -8.73 11.53 -13.06
CA LEU A 391 -8.18 11.35 -11.71
C LEU A 391 -8.94 10.30 -10.89
N THR A 392 -10.25 10.23 -11.08
CA THR A 392 -11.11 9.31 -10.32
C THR A 392 -11.06 7.88 -10.84
N TYR A 393 -10.80 7.68 -12.14
CA TYR A 393 -11.01 6.39 -12.78
C TYR A 393 -9.99 6.02 -13.85
N ASN A 394 -9.86 6.85 -14.92
CA ASN A 394 -9.14 6.45 -16.12
C ASN A 394 -7.63 6.30 -15.88
N LEU A 395 -7.02 7.16 -15.06
CA LEU A 395 -5.58 7.11 -14.80
C LEU A 395 -5.19 5.86 -14.03
N ALA A 396 -5.98 5.44 -13.03
CA ALA A 396 -5.73 4.19 -12.32
C ALA A 396 -5.85 2.99 -13.26
N LYS A 397 -6.92 2.91 -14.05
CA LYS A 397 -7.09 1.83 -15.03
C LYS A 397 -5.94 1.75 -16.01
N LYS A 398 -5.51 2.88 -16.55
CA LYS A 398 -4.39 2.93 -17.51
C LYS A 398 -3.07 2.50 -16.87
N ALA A 399 -2.77 3.02 -15.67
CA ALA A 399 -1.52 2.73 -14.99
C ALA A 399 -1.38 1.25 -14.58
N TYR A 400 -2.49 0.62 -14.17
CA TYR A 400 -2.52 -0.77 -13.74
C TYR A 400 -3.03 -1.75 -14.81
N LYS A 401 -3.28 -1.28 -16.04
CA LYS A 401 -3.70 -2.13 -17.16
C LYS A 401 -4.97 -2.94 -16.89
N LEU A 402 -5.97 -2.32 -16.22
CA LEU A 402 -7.23 -2.92 -15.76
C LEU A 402 -8.37 -2.85 -16.78
#